data_09630fafbdeeededed055edd2a6ee58d
#
_entry.id   09630fafbdeeededed055edd2a6ee58d
#
_cell.length_a   1.000
_cell.length_b   1.000
_cell.length_c   1.000
_cell.angle_alpha   90.00
_cell.angle_beta   90.00
_cell.angle_gamma   90.00
#
_symmetry.space_group_name_H-M   'P 1'
#
loop_
_entity.id
_entity.type
_entity.pdbx_description
1 polymer ?
#
loop_
_entity_poly.entity_id
_entity_poly.type
_entity_poly.pdbx_seq_one_letter_code
_entity_poly.pdbx_strand_id
1 'polypeptide(L)'
;MEIINSDEINWTELFLNNEFIVVNYQPSLDCIGCKEINDLFEELSLEKKYSKVKFLWVDSRNNPIAEQFIKKRQTPFIAVFKEGFLVECDNISNETGLREMLERLFAFKFKL
;
A
#
# COMPACT_ATOMS: atom_id res chain seq x y z
N MET A 1 7.95 0.16 12.85
CA MET A 1 7.62 -0.06 11.42
C MET A 1 8.69 -0.91 10.78
N GLU A 2 8.31 -1.97 10.15
CA GLU A 2 9.25 -2.87 9.48
C GLU A 2 9.03 -2.79 7.97
N ILE A 3 10.10 -2.51 7.22
CA ILE A 3 10.05 -2.46 5.76
C ILE A 3 10.51 -3.80 5.22
N ILE A 4 9.66 -4.44 4.44
CA ILE A 4 9.92 -5.76 3.91
C ILE A 4 10.56 -5.64 2.52
N ASN A 5 11.67 -6.36 2.31
CA ASN A 5 12.27 -6.45 0.98
C ASN A 5 11.31 -7.24 0.07
N SER A 6 11.02 -6.71 -1.12
CA SER A 6 10.07 -7.33 -2.03
C SER A 6 10.46 -8.75 -2.46
N ASP A 7 11.76 -9.07 -2.46
CA ASP A 7 12.24 -10.43 -2.78
C ASP A 7 11.96 -11.44 -1.66
N GLU A 8 11.74 -10.97 -0.44
CA GLU A 8 11.50 -11.80 0.72
C GLU A 8 10.02 -12.04 1.01
N ILE A 9 9.12 -11.42 0.22
CA ILE A 9 7.70 -11.51 0.45
C ILE A 9 7.13 -12.78 -0.17
N ASN A 10 6.41 -13.54 0.64
CA ASN A 10 5.61 -14.63 0.12
C ASN A 10 4.20 -14.10 -0.18
N TRP A 11 4.02 -13.58 -1.38
CA TRP A 11 2.76 -12.98 -1.80
C TRP A 11 1.61 -13.98 -1.76
N THR A 12 1.86 -15.22 -2.16
CA THR A 12 0.82 -16.27 -2.15
C THR A 12 0.27 -16.46 -0.75
N GLU A 13 1.14 -16.59 0.25
CA GLU A 13 0.72 -16.76 1.63
C GLU A 13 -0.04 -15.54 2.15
N LEU A 14 0.45 -14.34 1.85
CA LEU A 14 -0.20 -13.10 2.25
C LEU A 14 -1.62 -13.00 1.66
N PHE A 15 -1.78 -13.31 0.38
CA PHE A 15 -3.08 -13.25 -0.28
C PHE A 15 -4.04 -14.32 0.24
N LEU A 16 -3.54 -15.50 0.61
CA LEU A 16 -4.38 -16.55 1.18
C LEU A 16 -4.88 -16.20 2.58
N ASN A 17 -4.09 -15.47 3.34
CA ASN A 17 -4.39 -15.18 4.75
C ASN A 17 -5.07 -13.83 4.98
N ASN A 18 -5.14 -12.96 3.97
CA ASN A 18 -5.67 -11.61 4.12
C ASN A 18 -6.55 -11.24 2.94
N GLU A 19 -7.81 -10.90 3.22
CA GLU A 19 -8.73 -10.44 2.18
C GLU A 19 -8.28 -9.10 1.62
N PHE A 20 -7.89 -8.17 2.51
CA PHE A 20 -7.51 -6.81 2.13
C PHE A 20 -6.05 -6.55 2.48
N ILE A 21 -5.28 -6.09 1.49
CA ILE A 21 -3.87 -5.72 1.69
C ILE A 21 -3.65 -4.34 1.08
N VAL A 22 -2.99 -3.46 1.83
CA VAL A 22 -2.52 -2.18 1.32
C VAL A 22 -1.00 -2.15 1.41
N VAL A 23 -0.35 -1.77 0.31
CA VAL A 23 1.10 -1.74 0.20
C VAL A 23 1.58 -0.32 -0.02
N ASN A 24 2.49 0.12 0.85
CA ASN A 24 3.20 1.38 0.70
C ASN A 24 4.60 1.05 0.20
N TYR A 25 4.90 1.38 -1.06
CA TYR A 25 6.21 1.13 -1.64
C TYR A 25 7.18 2.21 -1.19
N GLN A 26 8.28 1.80 -0.55
CA GLN A 26 9.30 2.69 -0.03
C GLN A 26 10.40 2.89 -1.06
N PRO A 27 10.68 4.13 -1.48
CA PRO A 27 11.77 4.39 -2.40
C PRO A 27 13.13 4.27 -1.70
N SER A 28 14.19 4.13 -2.50
CA SER A 28 15.56 4.12 -1.99
C SER A 28 15.99 5.50 -1.46
N LEU A 29 15.31 6.57 -1.88
CA LEU A 29 15.54 7.94 -1.42
C LEU A 29 14.23 8.50 -0.87
N ASP A 30 14.33 9.47 0.05
CA ASP A 30 13.15 10.12 0.60
C ASP A 30 12.33 10.79 -0.51
N CYS A 31 11.03 10.78 -0.32
CA CYS A 31 10.10 11.44 -1.24
C CYS A 31 9.19 12.40 -0.49
N ILE A 32 8.57 13.32 -1.24
CA ILE A 32 7.63 14.28 -0.67
C ILE A 32 6.42 13.50 -0.10
N GLY A 33 6.12 13.73 1.17
CA GLY A 33 5.01 13.06 1.84
C GLY A 33 5.30 11.64 2.33
N CYS A 34 6.51 11.10 2.10
CA CYS A 34 6.83 9.74 2.54
C CYS A 34 6.71 9.59 4.06
N LYS A 35 7.27 10.54 4.83
CA LYS A 35 7.20 10.47 6.29
C LYS A 35 5.74 10.55 6.77
N GLU A 36 4.97 11.47 6.21
CA GLU A 36 3.57 11.66 6.58
C GLU A 36 2.75 10.40 6.31
N ILE A 37 2.91 9.79 5.15
CA ILE A 37 2.20 8.57 4.80
C ILE A 37 2.66 7.40 5.69
N ASN A 38 3.94 7.30 6.00
CA ASN A 38 4.45 6.25 6.88
C ASN A 38 3.83 6.34 8.27
N ASP A 39 3.78 7.55 8.84
CA ASP A 39 3.17 7.77 10.15
C ASP A 39 1.69 7.45 10.11
N LEU A 40 1.02 7.84 9.04
CA LEU A 40 -0.40 7.59 8.84
C LEU A 40 -0.70 6.09 8.71
N PHE A 41 0.14 5.33 8.01
CA PHE A 41 -0.01 3.88 7.92
C PHE A 41 -0.04 3.24 9.29
N GLU A 42 0.87 3.65 10.17
CA GLU A 42 0.89 3.13 11.54
C GLU A 42 -0.39 3.49 12.29
N GLU A 43 -0.85 4.74 12.19
CA GLU A 43 -2.09 5.17 12.84
C GLU A 43 -3.31 4.40 12.34
N LEU A 44 -3.47 4.30 11.02
CA LEU A 44 -4.62 3.62 10.44
C LEU A 44 -4.63 2.13 10.75
N SER A 45 -3.44 1.50 10.81
CA SER A 45 -3.36 0.08 11.13
C SER A 45 -3.86 -0.24 12.53
N LEU A 46 -3.92 0.74 13.42
CA LEU A 46 -4.42 0.59 14.79
C LEU A 46 -5.91 0.93 14.92
N GLU A 47 -6.52 1.52 13.90
CA GLU A 47 -7.93 1.84 13.92
C GLU A 47 -8.77 0.58 13.74
N LYS A 48 -9.80 0.43 14.56
CA LYS A 48 -10.70 -0.73 14.52
C LYS A 48 -11.35 -0.90 13.14
N LYS A 49 -11.65 0.20 12.47
CA LYS A 49 -12.24 0.21 11.13
C LYS A 49 -11.41 -0.57 10.11
N TYR A 50 -10.07 -0.56 10.28
CA TYR A 50 -9.16 -1.20 9.35
C TYR A 50 -8.53 -2.48 9.90
N SER A 51 -9.14 -3.08 10.92
CA SER A 51 -8.59 -4.28 11.58
C SER A 51 -8.43 -5.48 10.64
N LYS A 52 -9.19 -5.52 9.54
CA LYS A 52 -9.11 -6.61 8.56
C LYS A 52 -8.15 -6.30 7.40
N VAL A 53 -7.52 -5.14 7.41
CA VAL A 53 -6.58 -4.74 6.37
C VAL A 53 -5.16 -5.05 6.84
N LYS A 54 -4.39 -5.72 6.00
CA LYS A 54 -2.96 -5.93 6.24
C LYS A 54 -2.20 -4.75 5.64
N PHE A 55 -1.49 -4.01 6.49
CA PHE A 55 -0.68 -2.86 6.08
C PHE A 55 0.78 -3.30 5.91
N LEU A 56 1.34 -3.08 4.72
CA LEU A 56 2.70 -3.49 4.39
C LEU A 56 3.53 -2.32 3.89
N TRP A 57 4.78 -2.29 4.33
CA TRP A 57 5.81 -1.42 3.76
C TRP A 57 6.75 -2.31 2.96
N VAL A 58 6.91 -2.03 1.68
CA VAL A 58 7.71 -2.85 0.78
C VAL A 58 8.74 -1.98 0.08
N ASP A 59 9.97 -2.48 0.03
CA ASP A 59 11.05 -1.82 -0.71
C ASP A 59 10.71 -1.83 -2.21
N SER A 60 10.77 -0.66 -2.85
CA SER A 60 10.41 -0.52 -4.26
C SER A 60 11.53 -0.91 -5.24
N ARG A 61 12.75 -1.18 -4.74
CA ARG A 61 13.92 -1.40 -5.61
C ARG A 61 13.73 -2.49 -6.66
N ASN A 62 12.99 -3.54 -6.32
CA ASN A 62 12.76 -4.65 -7.25
C ASN A 62 11.39 -4.59 -7.93
N ASN A 63 10.74 -3.42 -7.87
CA ASN A 63 9.48 -3.19 -8.56
C ASN A 63 9.64 -2.00 -9.50
N PRO A 64 9.98 -2.24 -10.79
CA PRO A 64 10.25 -1.15 -11.73
C PRO A 64 9.08 -0.18 -11.92
N ILE A 65 7.86 -0.68 -11.83
CA ILE A 65 6.66 0.15 -12.00
C ILE A 65 6.55 1.12 -10.82
N ALA A 66 6.65 0.62 -9.58
CA ALA A 66 6.57 1.46 -8.40
C ALA A 66 7.70 2.49 -8.38
N GLU A 67 8.94 2.07 -8.68
CA GLU A 67 10.08 2.98 -8.75
C GLU A 67 9.85 4.10 -9.75
N GLN A 68 9.33 3.78 -10.92
CA GLN A 68 9.08 4.75 -11.97
C GLN A 68 8.02 5.78 -11.56
N PHE A 69 6.91 5.34 -10.94
CA PHE A 69 5.86 6.24 -10.45
C PHE A 69 6.36 7.14 -9.33
N ILE A 70 7.16 6.61 -8.41
CA ILE A 70 7.74 7.40 -7.32
C ILE A 70 8.67 8.46 -7.88
N LYS A 71 9.57 8.10 -8.79
CA LYS A 71 10.52 9.03 -9.40
C LYS A 71 9.81 10.14 -10.17
N LYS A 72 8.78 9.79 -10.94
CA LYS A 72 8.05 10.74 -11.78
C LYS A 72 7.27 11.75 -10.96
N ARG A 73 6.62 11.31 -9.89
CA ARG A 73 5.76 12.15 -9.05
C ARG A 73 6.45 12.62 -7.78
N GLN A 74 7.55 11.97 -7.38
CA GLN A 74 8.28 12.23 -6.14
C GLN A 74 7.39 12.11 -4.89
N THR A 75 6.40 11.24 -4.94
CA THR A 75 5.44 11.00 -3.84
C THR A 75 5.28 9.50 -3.61
N PRO A 76 4.76 9.08 -2.43
CA PRO A 76 4.56 7.66 -2.15
C PRO A 76 3.65 7.00 -3.17
N PHE A 77 3.91 5.73 -3.45
CA PHE A 77 3.10 4.92 -4.35
C PHE A 77 2.42 3.82 -3.54
N ILE A 78 1.09 3.78 -3.59
CA ILE A 78 0.26 2.90 -2.78
C ILE A 78 -0.52 1.97 -3.70
N ALA A 79 -0.57 0.68 -3.34
CA ALA A 79 -1.38 -0.30 -4.05
C ALA A 79 -2.29 -1.03 -3.08
N VAL A 80 -3.53 -1.29 -3.46
CA VAL A 80 -4.50 -2.00 -2.64
C VAL A 80 -5.00 -3.25 -3.36
N PHE A 81 -5.14 -4.33 -2.61
CA PHE A 81 -5.50 -5.65 -3.13
C PHE A 81 -6.69 -6.21 -2.37
N LYS A 82 -7.54 -6.94 -3.09
CA LYS A 82 -8.62 -7.73 -2.49
C LYS A 82 -8.54 -9.16 -3.02
N GLU A 83 -8.44 -10.11 -2.11
CA GLU A 83 -8.37 -11.54 -2.44
C GLU A 83 -7.30 -11.84 -3.50
N GLY A 84 -6.16 -11.17 -3.41
CA GLY A 84 -5.03 -11.37 -4.31
C GLY A 84 -5.07 -10.58 -5.61
N PHE A 85 -6.14 -9.82 -5.87
CA PHE A 85 -6.27 -9.01 -7.07
C PHE A 85 -5.99 -7.55 -6.80
N LEU A 86 -5.20 -6.93 -7.65
CA LEU A 86 -4.94 -5.49 -7.57
C LEU A 86 -6.22 -4.72 -7.91
N VAL A 87 -6.71 -3.95 -6.94
CA VAL A 87 -7.92 -3.16 -7.12
C VAL A 87 -7.59 -1.76 -7.63
N GLU A 88 -6.58 -1.14 -7.04
CA GLU A 88 -6.21 0.23 -7.37
C GLU A 88 -4.75 0.48 -6.96
N CYS A 89 -4.07 1.36 -7.69
CA CYS A 89 -2.76 1.86 -7.29
C CYS A 89 -2.62 3.30 -7.76
N ASP A 90 -1.96 4.13 -6.94
CA ASP A 90 -1.77 5.55 -7.27
C ASP A 90 -0.72 6.16 -6.33
N ASN A 91 -0.26 7.35 -6.70
CA ASN A 91 0.56 8.16 -5.80
C ASN A 91 -0.36 8.85 -4.79
N ILE A 92 -0.10 8.63 -3.52
CA ILE A 92 -0.91 9.16 -2.41
C ILE A 92 0.03 9.86 -1.44
N SER A 93 -0.26 11.11 -1.09
CA SER A 93 0.59 11.91 -0.21
C SER A 93 -0.14 12.50 0.99
N ASN A 94 -1.43 12.23 1.17
CA ASN A 94 -2.20 12.78 2.28
C ASN A 94 -3.24 11.80 2.80
N GLU A 95 -3.76 12.13 3.97
CA GLU A 95 -4.73 11.28 4.67
C GLU A 95 -6.03 11.10 3.88
N THR A 96 -6.56 12.17 3.33
CA THR A 96 -7.83 12.10 2.58
C THR A 96 -7.72 11.13 1.43
N GLY A 97 -6.65 11.21 0.64
CA GLY A 97 -6.43 10.31 -0.49
C GLY A 97 -6.32 8.85 -0.05
N LEU A 98 -5.59 8.59 1.04
CA LEU A 98 -5.42 7.23 1.53
C LEU A 98 -6.73 6.65 2.07
N ARG A 99 -7.48 7.42 2.85
CA ARG A 99 -8.77 6.95 3.38
C ARG A 99 -9.77 6.71 2.26
N GLU A 100 -9.82 7.57 1.25
CA GLU A 100 -10.71 7.37 0.10
C GLU A 100 -10.36 6.11 -0.67
N MET A 101 -9.06 5.84 -0.86
CA MET A 101 -8.62 4.61 -1.52
C MET A 101 -9.05 3.36 -0.74
N LEU A 102 -8.94 3.38 0.58
CA LEU A 102 -9.37 2.27 1.43
C LEU A 102 -10.90 2.10 1.40
N GLU A 103 -11.66 3.19 1.36
CA GLU A 103 -13.12 3.10 1.23
C GLU A 103 -13.53 2.48 -0.10
N ARG A 104 -12.85 2.85 -1.18
CA ARG A 104 -13.10 2.23 -2.49
C ARG A 104 -12.73 0.75 -2.49
N LEU A 105 -11.67 0.39 -1.78
CA LEU A 105 -11.27 -1.02 -1.63
C LEU A 105 -12.37 -1.84 -0.96
N PHE A 106 -12.96 -1.33 0.12
CA PHE A 106 -14.04 -2.01 0.83
C PHE A 106 -15.30 -2.12 -0.03
N ALA A 107 -15.57 -1.12 -0.85
CA ALA A 107 -16.75 -1.09 -1.71
C ALA A 107 -16.58 -1.91 -2.99
N PHE A 108 -15.36 -2.32 -3.30
CA PHE A 108 -15.06 -3.04 -4.54
C PHE A 108 -15.73 -4.42 -4.55
N LYS A 109 -16.37 -4.75 -5.68
CA LYS A 109 -16.99 -6.07 -5.90
C LYS A 109 -16.55 -6.61 -7.25
N PHE A 110 -16.15 -7.88 -7.26
CA PHE A 110 -15.83 -8.55 -8.51
C PHE A 110 -17.11 -8.74 -9.32
N LYS A 111 -17.04 -8.46 -10.61
CA LYS A 111 -18.11 -8.77 -11.55
C LYS A 111 -17.91 -10.18 -12.08
N LEU A 112 -18.92 -11.00 -11.94
CA LEU A 112 -18.92 -12.35 -12.44
C LEU A 112 -19.60 -12.41 -13.81
#